data_689e43406e02c2d6c9d4388cfbd18a3f
#
_entry.id   689e43406e02c2d6c9d4388cfbd18a3f
#
_cell.length_a   1.000
_cell.length_b   1.000
_cell.length_c   1.000
_cell.angle_alpha   90.00
_cell.angle_beta   90.00
_cell.angle_gamma   90.00
#
_symmetry.space_group_name_H-M   'P 1'
#
loop_
_entity.id
_entity.type
_entity.pdbx_description
1 polymer ?
#
loop_
_entity_poly.entity_id
_entity_poly.type
_entity_poly.pdbx_seq_one_letter_code
_entity_poly.pdbx_strand_id
1 'polypeptide(L)'
;MFDPILPHRHTLRPQYINVASSVLLLGVIMISRRTFLGSLAASTLLPIGTSFAADSPRKKLAVVTTEWRYRSHAWHMAERFLHGYPLRGKWHRPPIDVVSAYVDQFPANELGRSRAKEFGFKIYPSIAEALRNGGDKIAVDAVLIIGEHGDYPVNAIGQKQYPRYEFFRKVVDVFEKDGKVLPVFNDKHLSWKWEFAKEMVDTSRKMGFPFLAGSSLPVTWRMPAVDLPFGAEVEEAMVVAMGQPDIYDFHALETLQCMVERRKGGESGVKAIQALRGESVWKAMAAKEWSPQLFESCLSRSQTLAQPETFSHRYPTIEQIRTFVKDPIAYKIEYTDGLKATMFLMNGLVGDFNFAAKIKGHTEPLSTQFYLPPNPNVTYSASLMSKAEETFVTGKAPYPVERTLLTSGMVASALASLAEKNRRIETDHLAVKYEAPKESQFARD
;
A
#
# COMPACT_ATOMS: atom_id res chain seq x y z
N MET A 1 27.57 -27.07 -34.65
CA MET A 1 27.93 -26.63 -36.00
C MET A 1 26.64 -26.21 -36.71
N PHE A 2 26.17 -24.98 -36.44
CA PHE A 2 25.19 -24.25 -37.24
C PHE A 2 25.41 -22.76 -37.00
N ASP A 3 25.72 -22.04 -38.08
CA ASP A 3 25.97 -20.59 -38.13
C ASP A 3 24.69 -19.79 -37.92
N PRO A 4 24.78 -18.59 -37.34
CA PRO A 4 23.62 -17.69 -37.20
C PRO A 4 23.47 -16.82 -38.47
N ILE A 5 22.26 -16.84 -39.03
CA ILE A 5 21.84 -15.97 -40.14
C ILE A 5 21.45 -14.60 -39.54
N LEU A 6 22.16 -13.54 -39.99
CA LEU A 6 21.84 -12.14 -39.71
C LEU A 6 20.64 -11.69 -40.58
N PRO A 7 19.68 -10.91 -40.04
CA PRO A 7 18.66 -10.29 -40.87
C PRO A 7 19.09 -8.92 -41.41
N HIS A 8 18.78 -8.70 -42.68
CA HIS A 8 18.99 -7.48 -43.43
C HIS A 8 18.29 -6.26 -42.85
N ARG A 9 19.01 -5.15 -42.76
CA ARG A 9 18.47 -3.81 -42.48
C ARG A 9 17.69 -3.30 -43.70
N HIS A 10 16.39 -3.08 -43.56
CA HIS A 10 15.60 -2.23 -44.43
C HIS A 10 15.49 -0.84 -43.82
N THR A 11 16.13 0.12 -44.47
CA THR A 11 15.97 1.54 -44.22
C THR A 11 14.69 2.03 -44.88
N LEU A 12 13.67 2.38 -44.10
CA LEU A 12 12.51 3.11 -44.56
C LEU A 12 12.70 4.60 -44.32
N ARG A 13 12.69 5.39 -45.41
CA ARG A 13 12.65 6.87 -45.37
C ARG A 13 11.22 7.32 -45.07
N PRO A 14 11.00 8.35 -44.24
CA PRO A 14 9.67 8.91 -44.05
C PRO A 14 9.27 9.78 -45.23
N GLN A 15 8.09 9.50 -45.82
CA GLN A 15 7.41 10.41 -46.77
C GLN A 15 6.65 11.47 -45.98
N TYR A 16 6.96 12.73 -46.26
CA TYR A 16 6.20 13.88 -45.77
C TYR A 16 4.93 14.05 -46.61
N ILE A 17 3.79 14.03 -45.95
CA ILE A 17 2.50 14.42 -46.54
C ILE A 17 2.29 15.90 -46.25
N ASN A 18 2.29 16.70 -47.34
CA ASN A 18 1.88 18.11 -47.31
C ASN A 18 0.35 18.17 -47.14
N VAL A 19 -0.12 18.79 -46.08
CA VAL A 19 -1.53 19.20 -45.96
C VAL A 19 -1.61 20.72 -46.05
N ALA A 20 -2.29 21.16 -47.10
CA ALA A 20 -2.51 22.57 -47.43
C ALA A 20 -3.37 23.28 -46.38
N SER A 21 -2.95 24.50 -46.05
CA SER A 21 -3.57 25.45 -45.14
C SER A 21 -4.88 25.98 -45.66
N SER A 22 -5.94 25.92 -44.88
CA SER A 22 -7.13 26.77 -45.03
C SER A 22 -7.13 27.83 -43.94
N VAL A 23 -6.91 29.08 -44.36
CA VAL A 23 -6.91 30.28 -43.50
C VAL A 23 -8.35 30.70 -43.25
N LEU A 24 -8.77 30.72 -41.98
CA LEU A 24 -9.95 31.46 -41.55
C LEU A 24 -9.50 32.76 -40.85
N LEU A 25 -9.84 33.88 -41.48
CA LEU A 25 -9.63 35.23 -40.95
C LEU A 25 -10.55 35.46 -39.75
N LEU A 26 -10.00 35.72 -38.58
CA LEU A 26 -10.71 36.35 -37.46
C LEU A 26 -9.95 37.62 -37.07
N GLY A 27 -10.67 38.74 -37.12
CA GLY A 27 -10.15 40.08 -36.98
C GLY A 27 -9.45 40.35 -35.65
N VAL A 28 -8.26 40.89 -35.74
CA VAL A 28 -7.49 41.44 -34.63
C VAL A 28 -7.85 42.90 -34.47
N ILE A 29 -8.47 43.24 -33.34
CA ILE A 29 -8.64 44.66 -32.92
C ILE A 29 -7.29 45.14 -32.39
N MET A 30 -6.64 46.00 -33.17
CA MET A 30 -5.44 46.72 -32.74
C MET A 30 -5.80 47.83 -31.77
N ILE A 31 -5.44 47.68 -30.50
CA ILE A 31 -5.46 48.79 -29.54
C ILE A 31 -4.12 49.54 -29.63
N SER A 32 -4.20 50.78 -30.05
CA SER A 32 -3.08 51.70 -30.24
C SER A 32 -2.32 51.98 -28.93
N ARG A 33 -0.99 51.98 -29.04
CA ARG A 33 -0.01 52.32 -27.97
C ARG A 33 0.11 53.85 -27.77
N ARG A 34 -0.98 54.57 -27.52
CA ARG A 34 -0.88 55.98 -27.12
C ARG A 34 -2.08 56.38 -26.27
N THR A 35 -2.08 56.03 -25.01
CA THR A 35 -2.74 56.80 -23.93
C THR A 35 -2.53 56.07 -22.59
N PHE A 36 -1.33 56.10 -22.03
CA PHE A 36 -1.11 55.79 -20.62
C PHE A 36 0.09 56.59 -20.11
N LEU A 37 -0.06 57.91 -20.09
CA LEU A 37 0.82 58.80 -19.33
C LEU A 37 -0.08 59.80 -18.59
N GLY A 38 -0.21 59.59 -17.29
CA GLY A 38 -0.83 60.58 -16.44
C GLY A 38 -1.54 59.99 -15.24
N SER A 39 -0.79 59.52 -14.26
CA SER A 39 -1.15 59.56 -12.84
C SER A 39 0.02 58.99 -12.03
N LEU A 40 1.03 59.78 -11.74
CA LEU A 40 1.96 59.52 -10.64
C LEU A 40 1.22 59.82 -9.34
N ALA A 41 0.63 58.77 -8.72
CA ALA A 41 0.30 58.78 -7.31
C ALA A 41 1.49 58.16 -6.59
N ALA A 42 2.08 58.91 -5.65
CA ALA A 42 3.15 58.48 -4.78
C ALA A 42 2.69 57.31 -3.92
N SER A 43 2.98 56.10 -4.35
CA SER A 43 2.86 54.91 -3.51
C SER A 43 4.17 54.72 -2.76
N THR A 44 4.15 55.01 -1.48
CA THR A 44 5.21 54.63 -0.53
C THR A 44 5.55 53.17 -0.71
N LEU A 45 6.74 52.89 -1.25
CA LEU A 45 7.35 51.57 -1.26
C LEU A 45 7.55 51.11 0.19
N LEU A 46 6.56 50.44 0.76
CA LEU A 46 6.79 49.59 1.88
C LEU A 46 7.68 48.42 1.34
N PRO A 47 8.81 48.11 1.97
CA PRO A 47 9.56 46.93 1.59
C PRO A 47 8.61 45.75 1.79
N ILE A 48 8.26 45.04 0.72
CA ILE A 48 7.69 43.71 0.81
C ILE A 48 8.81 42.87 1.43
N GLY A 49 8.81 42.82 2.76
CA GLY A 49 9.61 41.88 3.48
C GLY A 49 9.20 40.51 2.95
N THR A 50 10.07 39.90 2.14
CA THR A 50 10.05 38.45 1.94
C THR A 50 10.27 37.89 3.34
N SER A 51 9.16 37.64 4.03
CA SER A 51 9.19 36.78 5.22
C SER A 51 9.70 35.44 4.71
N PHE A 52 11.02 35.23 4.81
CA PHE A 52 11.57 33.89 4.87
C PHE A 52 10.88 33.29 6.10
N ALA A 53 9.84 32.47 5.88
CA ALA A 53 9.35 31.60 6.92
C ALA A 53 10.59 30.90 7.45
N ALA A 54 10.96 31.17 8.70
CA ALA A 54 12.08 30.51 9.35
C ALA A 54 11.83 29.03 9.16
N ASP A 55 12.74 28.32 8.46
CA ASP A 55 12.62 26.89 8.22
C ASP A 55 12.43 26.23 9.59
N SER A 56 11.23 25.72 9.83
CA SER A 56 10.97 24.95 11.04
C SER A 56 12.01 23.83 11.10
N PRO A 57 12.65 23.59 12.25
CA PRO A 57 13.71 22.60 12.34
C PRO A 57 13.19 21.26 11.82
N ARG A 58 13.94 20.66 10.90
CA ARG A 58 13.57 19.38 10.27
C ARG A 58 13.44 18.30 11.34
N LYS A 59 12.39 17.49 11.24
CA LYS A 59 12.16 16.37 12.17
C LYS A 59 13.22 15.29 11.99
N LYS A 60 13.47 14.52 13.03
CA LYS A 60 14.44 13.44 13.08
C LYS A 60 13.75 12.09 13.08
N LEU A 61 14.14 11.19 12.18
CA LEU A 61 13.58 9.85 12.02
C LEU A 61 14.58 8.78 12.44
N ALA A 62 14.14 7.84 13.28
CA ALA A 62 14.81 6.57 13.49
C ALA A 62 14.20 5.48 12.61
N VAL A 63 15.03 4.73 11.89
CA VAL A 63 14.63 3.56 11.11
C VAL A 63 14.98 2.29 11.88
N VAL A 64 14.02 1.41 12.08
CA VAL A 64 14.18 0.10 12.71
C VAL A 64 13.83 -0.96 11.69
N THR A 65 14.81 -1.74 11.23
CA THR A 65 14.58 -2.68 10.13
C THR A 65 15.29 -4.02 10.35
N THR A 66 14.75 -5.06 9.71
CA THR A 66 15.34 -6.40 9.69
C THR A 66 16.61 -6.46 8.86
N GLU A 67 16.55 -5.96 7.61
CA GLU A 67 17.70 -5.86 6.71
C GLU A 67 17.51 -4.70 5.73
N TRP A 68 18.62 -4.20 5.18
CA TRP A 68 18.59 -3.12 4.19
C TRP A 68 19.42 -3.52 2.96
N ARG A 69 18.77 -4.00 1.93
CA ARG A 69 19.39 -4.41 0.66
C ARG A 69 18.54 -3.98 -0.53
N TYR A 70 19.07 -4.08 -1.74
CA TYR A 70 18.31 -3.78 -2.95
C TYR A 70 17.01 -4.58 -3.00
N ARG A 71 15.91 -3.89 -3.25
CA ARG A 71 14.52 -4.42 -3.25
C ARG A 71 14.00 -4.95 -1.90
N SER A 72 14.71 -4.73 -0.78
CA SER A 72 14.09 -4.93 0.53
C SER A 72 13.09 -3.80 0.84
N HIS A 73 12.22 -3.99 1.82
CA HIS A 73 11.29 -2.95 2.22
C HIS A 73 11.99 -1.70 2.77
N ALA A 74 13.14 -1.83 3.43
CA ALA A 74 13.96 -0.67 3.81
C ALA A 74 14.40 0.14 2.59
N TRP A 75 14.81 -0.51 1.50
CA TRP A 75 15.10 0.15 0.23
C TRP A 75 13.87 0.82 -0.38
N HIS A 76 12.71 0.16 -0.34
CA HIS A 76 11.46 0.73 -0.87
C HIS A 76 10.99 1.95 -0.09
N MET A 77 11.15 1.95 1.23
CA MET A 77 10.45 2.87 2.16
C MET A 77 11.41 3.86 2.81
N ALA A 78 12.46 3.39 3.50
CA ALA A 78 13.37 4.28 4.21
C ALA A 78 14.14 5.19 3.25
N GLU A 79 14.50 4.71 2.06
CA GLU A 79 15.18 5.54 1.05
C GLU A 79 14.31 6.68 0.50
N ARG A 80 12.97 6.65 0.69
CA ARG A 80 12.10 7.79 0.36
C ARG A 80 12.39 9.00 1.26
N PHE A 81 12.80 8.76 2.49
CA PHE A 81 13.21 9.83 3.41
C PHE A 81 14.66 10.30 3.17
N LEU A 82 15.50 9.49 2.52
CA LEU A 82 16.86 9.87 2.13
C LEU A 82 16.89 10.66 0.81
N HIS A 83 16.26 10.11 -0.23
CA HIS A 83 16.32 10.65 -1.60
C HIS A 83 15.14 11.57 -1.94
N GLY A 84 14.06 11.53 -1.17
CA GLY A 84 12.77 12.07 -1.58
C GLY A 84 12.03 11.12 -2.51
N TYR A 85 10.85 11.55 -2.99
CA TYR A 85 9.98 10.74 -3.83
C TYR A 85 9.04 11.60 -4.70
N PRO A 86 8.51 11.04 -5.81
CA PRO A 86 7.54 11.75 -6.62
C PRO A 86 6.21 11.88 -5.86
N LEU A 87 5.68 13.10 -5.78
CA LEU A 87 4.40 13.42 -5.17
C LEU A 87 3.76 14.58 -5.92
N ARG A 88 2.53 14.42 -6.42
CA ARG A 88 1.77 15.45 -7.12
C ARG A 88 2.55 16.11 -8.26
N GLY A 89 3.17 15.29 -9.10
CA GLY A 89 3.93 15.74 -10.27
C GLY A 89 5.24 16.47 -9.96
N LYS A 90 5.74 16.40 -8.71
CA LYS A 90 7.00 17.03 -8.29
C LYS A 90 7.85 16.04 -7.52
N TRP A 91 9.18 16.28 -7.53
CA TRP A 91 10.08 15.58 -6.62
C TRP A 91 9.98 16.20 -5.23
N HIS A 92 9.35 15.46 -4.32
CA HIS A 92 9.13 15.90 -2.94
C HIS A 92 10.31 15.49 -2.06
N ARG A 93 10.78 16.42 -1.23
CA ARG A 93 11.74 16.14 -0.16
C ARG A 93 11.03 16.24 1.18
N PRO A 94 10.89 15.12 1.90
CA PRO A 94 10.27 15.12 3.22
C PRO A 94 10.93 16.12 4.17
N PRO A 95 10.19 16.86 5.02
CA PRO A 95 10.76 17.74 6.05
C PRO A 95 11.28 16.95 7.26
N ILE A 96 11.86 15.79 7.01
CA ILE A 96 12.30 14.80 7.99
C ILE A 96 13.64 14.25 7.54
N ASP A 97 14.61 14.14 8.46
CA ASP A 97 15.91 13.55 8.22
C ASP A 97 16.04 12.22 8.94
N VAL A 98 16.49 11.19 8.24
CA VAL A 98 16.94 9.95 8.87
C VAL A 98 18.26 10.25 9.60
N VAL A 99 18.26 10.16 10.94
CA VAL A 99 19.45 10.46 11.76
C VAL A 99 20.05 9.22 12.39
N SER A 100 19.27 8.17 12.52
CA SER A 100 19.68 6.91 13.15
C SER A 100 18.98 5.71 12.54
N ALA A 101 19.60 4.55 12.63
CA ALA A 101 19.00 3.27 12.28
C ALA A 101 19.41 2.15 13.23
N TYR A 102 18.54 1.17 13.39
CA TYR A 102 18.84 -0.18 13.85
C TYR A 102 18.60 -1.13 12.70
N VAL A 103 19.56 -1.98 12.39
CA VAL A 103 19.48 -3.03 11.35
C VAL A 103 19.81 -4.35 12.02
N ASP A 104 18.86 -5.30 11.96
CA ASP A 104 18.97 -6.58 12.67
C ASP A 104 19.92 -7.55 11.99
N GLN A 105 19.90 -7.61 10.67
CA GLN A 105 20.72 -8.54 9.86
C GLN A 105 21.44 -7.80 8.73
N PHE A 106 22.70 -8.26 8.46
CA PHE A 106 23.56 -7.69 7.43
C PHE A 106 23.97 -8.76 6.43
N PRO A 107 23.12 -9.11 5.43
CA PRO A 107 23.49 -10.03 4.37
C PRO A 107 24.64 -9.47 3.51
N ALA A 108 25.32 -10.32 2.73
CA ALA A 108 26.50 -9.92 1.94
C ALA A 108 26.20 -8.76 0.93
N ASN A 109 24.95 -8.63 0.49
CA ASN A 109 24.49 -7.59 -0.42
C ASN A 109 23.77 -6.41 0.29
N GLU A 110 24.06 -6.20 1.57
CA GLU A 110 23.45 -5.11 2.36
C GLU A 110 23.90 -3.73 1.84
N LEU A 111 23.03 -2.75 2.01
CA LEU A 111 23.23 -1.36 1.61
C LEU A 111 23.25 -0.39 2.81
N GLY A 112 22.80 -0.83 3.98
CA GLY A 112 22.59 0.04 5.14
C GLY A 112 23.84 0.83 5.53
N ARG A 113 25.01 0.19 5.55
CA ARG A 113 26.29 0.85 5.89
C ARG A 113 26.71 1.87 4.83
N SER A 114 26.49 1.56 3.54
CA SER A 114 26.79 2.51 2.47
C SER A 114 25.87 3.73 2.51
N ARG A 115 24.56 3.51 2.78
CA ARG A 115 23.59 4.60 2.97
C ARG A 115 23.88 5.44 4.20
N ALA A 116 24.28 4.82 5.32
CA ALA A 116 24.70 5.53 6.51
C ALA A 116 25.88 6.48 6.22
N LYS A 117 26.87 6.01 5.46
CA LYS A 117 28.01 6.83 5.04
C LYS A 117 27.60 7.94 4.07
N GLU A 118 26.77 7.64 3.09
CA GLU A 118 26.33 8.58 2.04
C GLU A 118 25.47 9.73 2.61
N PHE A 119 24.55 9.41 3.53
CA PHE A 119 23.57 10.36 4.05
C PHE A 119 23.88 10.85 5.47
N GLY A 120 24.95 10.37 6.10
CA GLY A 120 25.43 10.88 7.39
C GLY A 120 24.62 10.42 8.62
N PHE A 121 23.78 9.40 8.51
CA PHE A 121 23.11 8.82 9.68
C PHE A 121 23.95 7.72 10.33
N LYS A 122 23.61 7.35 11.58
CA LYS A 122 24.34 6.31 12.31
C LYS A 122 23.50 5.03 12.45
N ILE A 123 24.17 3.87 12.30
CA ILE A 123 23.59 2.56 12.64
C ILE A 123 24.03 2.20 14.05
N TYR A 124 23.06 1.91 14.90
CA TYR A 124 23.30 1.55 16.30
C TYR A 124 23.04 0.07 16.56
N PRO A 125 23.71 -0.52 17.56
CA PRO A 125 23.58 -1.96 17.86
C PRO A 125 22.27 -2.32 18.58
N SER A 126 21.49 -1.33 19.02
CA SER A 126 20.20 -1.53 19.66
C SER A 126 19.16 -0.49 19.22
N ILE A 127 17.88 -0.87 19.30
CA ILE A 127 16.76 0.05 19.04
C ILE A 127 16.80 1.22 20.03
N ALA A 128 17.14 0.97 21.31
CA ALA A 128 17.22 2.02 22.30
C ALA A 128 18.27 3.08 21.95
N GLU A 129 19.45 2.67 21.53
CA GLU A 129 20.50 3.59 21.10
C GLU A 129 20.11 4.34 19.81
N ALA A 130 19.42 3.67 18.87
CA ALA A 130 18.94 4.32 17.67
C ALA A 130 17.90 5.43 18.00
N LEU A 131 16.93 5.18 18.89
CA LEU A 131 15.94 6.18 19.30
C LEU A 131 16.57 7.35 20.07
N ARG A 132 17.62 7.07 20.82
CA ARG A 132 18.37 8.08 21.58
C ARG A 132 19.47 8.76 20.76
N ASN A 133 19.68 8.30 19.53
CA ASN A 133 20.74 8.75 18.65
C ASN A 133 22.12 8.79 19.34
N GLY A 134 22.39 7.76 20.17
CA GLY A 134 23.59 7.58 20.96
C GLY A 134 23.66 8.39 22.26
N GLY A 135 22.60 9.08 22.66
CA GLY A 135 22.49 9.78 23.94
C GLY A 135 21.73 9.00 25.01
N ASP A 136 21.34 9.67 26.09
CA ASP A 136 20.68 9.07 27.26
C ASP A 136 19.15 9.10 27.19
N LYS A 137 18.58 9.95 26.35
CA LYS A 137 17.14 10.18 26.17
C LYS A 137 16.77 10.21 24.70
N ILE A 138 15.49 9.99 24.40
CA ILE A 138 14.93 10.06 23.04
C ILE A 138 15.31 11.37 22.35
N ALA A 139 16.04 11.27 21.25
CA ALA A 139 16.57 12.37 20.45
C ALA A 139 16.02 12.39 19.01
N VAL A 140 14.99 11.60 18.73
CA VAL A 140 14.25 11.56 17.45
C VAL A 140 12.81 12.01 17.64
N ASP A 141 12.10 12.25 16.53
CA ASP A 141 10.73 12.77 16.51
C ASP A 141 9.72 11.76 15.95
N ALA A 142 10.20 10.68 15.32
CA ALA A 142 9.36 9.62 14.76
C ALA A 142 10.15 8.30 14.62
N VAL A 143 9.42 7.18 14.49
CA VAL A 143 9.99 5.85 14.32
C VAL A 143 9.34 5.14 13.12
N LEU A 144 10.15 4.64 12.21
CA LEU A 144 9.77 3.84 11.05
C LEU A 144 10.21 2.38 11.27
N ILE A 145 9.25 1.47 11.55
CA ILE A 145 9.50 0.05 11.75
C ILE A 145 9.25 -0.69 10.45
N ILE A 146 10.27 -1.40 9.95
CA ILE A 146 10.23 -2.20 8.72
C ILE A 146 10.69 -3.62 9.04
N GLY A 147 9.77 -4.45 9.50
CA GLY A 147 10.02 -5.82 9.91
C GLY A 147 9.72 -6.84 8.81
N GLU A 148 10.34 -6.69 7.64
CA GLU A 148 10.13 -7.56 6.48
C GLU A 148 11.47 -7.95 5.86
N HIS A 149 11.55 -9.15 5.29
CA HIS A 149 12.78 -9.79 4.81
C HIS A 149 13.72 -10.25 5.93
N GLY A 150 14.78 -10.92 5.54
CA GLY A 150 15.74 -11.54 6.45
C GLY A 150 15.46 -13.02 6.72
N ASP A 151 16.37 -13.63 7.47
CA ASP A 151 16.27 -15.03 7.86
C ASP A 151 15.64 -15.16 9.25
N TYR A 152 14.36 -15.56 9.25
CA TYR A 152 13.54 -15.76 10.45
C TYR A 152 12.81 -17.10 10.37
N PRO A 153 12.47 -17.72 11.50
CA PRO A 153 11.79 -19.00 11.50
C PRO A 153 10.40 -18.95 10.87
N VAL A 154 9.96 -20.08 10.37
CA VAL A 154 8.61 -20.31 9.89
C VAL A 154 7.92 -21.27 10.85
N ASN A 155 6.71 -20.95 11.29
CA ASN A 155 5.96 -21.82 12.21
C ASN A 155 5.27 -22.98 11.48
N ALA A 156 4.61 -23.86 12.22
CA ALA A 156 3.98 -25.09 11.70
C ALA A 156 2.86 -24.83 10.69
N ILE A 157 2.26 -23.64 10.66
CA ILE A 157 1.19 -23.26 9.70
C ILE A 157 1.69 -22.39 8.56
N GLY A 158 3.01 -22.24 8.42
CA GLY A 158 3.63 -21.54 7.29
C GLY A 158 3.84 -20.03 7.47
N GLN A 159 3.63 -19.48 8.67
CA GLN A 159 3.84 -18.06 8.93
C GLN A 159 5.32 -17.75 9.21
N LYS A 160 5.87 -16.77 8.51
CA LYS A 160 7.21 -16.22 8.77
C LYS A 160 7.15 -15.35 10.03
N GLN A 161 7.93 -15.73 11.04
CA GLN A 161 7.93 -15.05 12.34
C GLN A 161 8.82 -13.81 12.33
N TYR A 162 8.47 -12.84 11.49
CA TYR A 162 9.17 -11.55 11.47
C TYR A 162 9.04 -10.81 12.81
N PRO A 163 10.10 -10.13 13.29
CA PRO A 163 10.16 -9.55 14.64
C PRO A 163 9.45 -8.19 14.77
N ARG A 164 8.32 -7.99 14.11
CA ARG A 164 7.58 -6.70 14.12
C ARG A 164 7.10 -6.35 15.52
N TYR A 165 6.54 -7.32 16.23
CA TYR A 165 6.09 -7.14 17.60
C TYR A 165 7.26 -6.88 18.53
N GLU A 166 8.33 -7.65 18.42
CA GLU A 166 9.54 -7.51 19.24
C GLU A 166 10.21 -6.14 19.03
N PHE A 167 10.26 -5.65 17.80
CA PHE A 167 10.74 -4.31 17.50
C PHE A 167 9.85 -3.24 18.10
N PHE A 168 8.53 -3.38 17.93
CA PHE A 168 7.56 -2.47 18.52
C PHE A 168 7.69 -2.44 20.05
N ARG A 169 7.78 -3.58 20.72
CA ARG A 169 7.95 -3.64 22.18
C ARG A 169 9.22 -2.93 22.63
N LYS A 170 10.36 -3.16 21.97
CA LYS A 170 11.61 -2.46 22.27
C LYS A 170 11.50 -0.94 22.07
N VAL A 171 10.70 -0.47 21.11
CA VAL A 171 10.41 0.96 20.94
C VAL A 171 9.58 1.48 22.11
N VAL A 172 8.54 0.75 22.51
CA VAL A 172 7.66 1.10 23.64
C VAL A 172 8.43 1.11 24.96
N ASP A 173 9.31 0.15 25.19
CA ASP A 173 10.16 0.10 26.40
C ASP A 173 11.03 1.36 26.54
N VAL A 174 11.50 1.91 25.41
CA VAL A 174 12.23 3.21 25.41
C VAL A 174 11.28 4.37 25.72
N PHE A 175 10.07 4.36 25.17
CA PHE A 175 9.06 5.40 25.47
C PHE A 175 8.72 5.43 26.95
N GLU A 176 8.49 4.27 27.55
CA GLU A 176 8.20 4.13 29.00
C GLU A 176 9.36 4.61 29.86
N LYS A 177 10.59 4.17 29.53
CA LYS A 177 11.80 4.53 30.28
C LYS A 177 12.16 6.01 30.19
N ASP A 178 11.92 6.62 29.03
CA ASP A 178 12.31 8.01 28.79
C ASP A 178 11.17 9.02 29.06
N GLY A 179 9.93 8.52 29.28
CA GLY A 179 8.74 9.34 29.55
C GLY A 179 8.30 10.16 28.33
N LYS A 180 8.61 9.72 27.12
CA LYS A 180 8.29 10.43 25.87
C LYS A 180 7.78 9.45 24.82
N VAL A 181 6.66 9.74 24.17
CA VAL A 181 6.10 8.95 23.06
C VAL A 181 6.26 9.69 21.74
N LEU A 182 6.33 8.93 20.65
CA LEU A 182 6.52 9.44 19.29
C LEU A 182 5.53 8.79 18.33
N PRO A 183 5.21 9.43 17.19
CA PRO A 183 4.52 8.75 16.08
C PRO A 183 5.32 7.54 15.56
N VAL A 184 4.62 6.44 15.33
CA VAL A 184 5.21 5.19 14.84
C VAL A 184 4.50 4.75 13.56
N PHE A 185 5.26 4.31 12.56
CA PHE A 185 4.76 3.56 11.42
C PHE A 185 5.30 2.13 11.47
N ASN A 186 4.44 1.14 11.20
CA ASN A 186 4.81 -0.27 11.04
C ASN A 186 4.44 -0.79 9.66
N ASP A 187 5.41 -1.33 8.96
CA ASP A 187 5.24 -1.91 7.62
C ASP A 187 4.49 -3.24 7.66
N LYS A 188 3.58 -3.46 6.68
CA LYS A 188 2.79 -4.69 6.51
C LYS A 188 1.78 -4.94 7.63
N HIS A 189 1.39 -6.21 7.81
CA HIS A 189 0.57 -6.61 8.95
C HIS A 189 1.34 -6.45 10.26
N LEU A 190 0.58 -6.24 11.34
CA LEU A 190 1.17 -5.87 12.64
C LEU A 190 2.03 -7.00 13.21
N SER A 191 1.56 -8.25 13.13
CA SER A 191 2.30 -9.42 13.59
C SER A 191 1.73 -10.69 12.95
N TRP A 192 2.52 -11.76 12.95
CA TRP A 192 2.10 -13.11 12.58
C TRP A 192 1.13 -13.74 13.60
N LYS A 193 0.97 -13.15 14.79
CA LYS A 193 0.09 -13.59 15.86
C LYS A 193 -0.92 -12.51 16.24
N TRP A 194 -2.20 -12.88 16.33
CA TRP A 194 -3.28 -11.96 16.63
C TRP A 194 -3.09 -11.20 17.95
N GLU A 195 -2.73 -11.92 19.04
CA GLU A 195 -2.57 -11.32 20.35
C GLU A 195 -1.48 -10.25 20.35
N PHE A 196 -0.40 -10.47 19.60
CA PHE A 196 0.67 -9.48 19.44
C PHE A 196 0.20 -8.26 18.66
N ALA A 197 -0.52 -8.48 17.54
CA ALA A 197 -1.09 -7.39 16.76
C ALA A 197 -2.05 -6.54 17.59
N LYS A 198 -2.92 -7.19 18.38
CA LYS A 198 -3.86 -6.51 19.26
C LYS A 198 -3.15 -5.72 20.35
N GLU A 199 -2.14 -6.30 21.00
CA GLU A 199 -1.35 -5.60 22.03
C GLU A 199 -0.66 -4.37 21.48
N MET A 200 -0.14 -4.40 20.24
CA MET A 200 0.47 -3.23 19.61
C MET A 200 -0.52 -2.07 19.50
N VAL A 201 -1.75 -2.33 19.06
CA VAL A 201 -2.79 -1.30 18.92
C VAL A 201 -3.27 -0.83 20.30
N ASP A 202 -3.56 -1.75 21.21
CA ASP A 202 -4.00 -1.40 22.57
C ASP A 202 -2.94 -0.56 23.30
N THR A 203 -1.66 -0.89 23.14
CA THR A 203 -0.53 -0.14 23.72
C THR A 203 -0.46 1.28 23.15
N SER A 204 -0.58 1.43 21.81
CA SER A 204 -0.57 2.75 21.19
C SER A 204 -1.71 3.64 21.69
N ARG A 205 -2.90 3.06 21.89
CA ARG A 205 -4.09 3.74 22.43
C ARG A 205 -3.88 4.14 23.89
N LYS A 206 -3.40 3.19 24.71
CA LYS A 206 -3.13 3.42 26.13
C LYS A 206 -2.10 4.53 26.36
N MET A 207 -1.03 4.55 25.56
CA MET A 207 0.05 5.51 25.68
C MET A 207 -0.23 6.81 24.90
N GLY A 208 -1.24 6.84 24.03
CA GLY A 208 -1.67 8.04 23.31
C GLY A 208 -0.74 8.49 22.19
N PHE A 209 0.01 7.59 21.54
CA PHE A 209 0.84 7.96 20.40
C PHE A 209 0.19 7.59 19.06
N PRO A 210 0.41 8.41 18.01
CA PRO A 210 -0.06 8.09 16.66
C PRO A 210 0.60 6.81 16.14
N PHE A 211 -0.22 5.87 15.72
CA PHE A 211 0.24 4.60 15.17
C PHE A 211 -0.41 4.35 13.81
N LEU A 212 0.40 4.28 12.77
CA LEU A 212 -0.01 3.95 11.41
C LEU A 212 0.64 2.64 11.00
N ALA A 213 -0.10 1.79 10.31
CA ALA A 213 0.43 0.54 9.76
C ALA A 213 -0.28 0.18 8.45
N GLY A 214 0.25 -0.84 7.74
CA GLY A 214 -0.38 -1.40 6.57
C GLY A 214 0.50 -1.43 5.33
N SER A 215 -0.15 -1.64 4.20
CA SER A 215 0.50 -1.75 2.89
C SER A 215 0.21 -0.58 1.97
N SER A 216 0.86 -0.57 0.81
CA SER A 216 0.64 0.44 -0.22
C SER A 216 -0.73 0.34 -0.90
N LEU A 217 -1.40 -0.82 -0.85
CA LEU A 217 -2.62 -1.05 -1.64
C LEU A 217 -3.72 -0.03 -1.33
N PRO A 218 -4.08 0.26 -0.08
CA PRO A 218 -5.13 1.24 0.23
C PRO A 218 -4.83 2.66 -0.28
N VAL A 219 -3.56 2.98 -0.50
CA VAL A 219 -3.11 4.36 -0.81
C VAL A 219 -2.50 4.52 -2.20
N THR A 220 -2.34 3.43 -2.97
CA THR A 220 -1.87 3.48 -4.36
C THR A 220 -2.97 3.97 -5.30
N TRP A 221 -2.65 4.10 -6.59
CA TRP A 221 -3.62 4.49 -7.63
C TRP A 221 -4.67 3.42 -7.86
N ARG A 222 -5.83 3.84 -8.38
CA ARG A 222 -6.92 2.94 -8.80
C ARG A 222 -7.28 3.19 -10.27
N MET A 223 -7.57 2.15 -11.01
CA MET A 223 -7.91 2.21 -12.43
C MET A 223 -9.24 1.49 -12.72
N PRO A 224 -10.34 2.21 -12.93
CA PRO A 224 -10.52 3.67 -12.82
C PRO A 224 -10.36 4.18 -11.39
N ALA A 225 -10.11 5.47 -11.23
CA ALA A 225 -9.92 6.15 -9.94
C ALA A 225 -11.25 6.29 -9.19
N VAL A 226 -11.85 5.16 -8.80
CA VAL A 226 -13.13 5.10 -8.10
C VAL A 226 -12.96 4.61 -6.66
N ASP A 227 -13.92 4.96 -5.83
CA ASP A 227 -14.03 4.53 -4.45
C ASP A 227 -15.42 3.95 -4.21
N LEU A 228 -15.57 3.09 -3.21
CA LEU A 228 -16.90 2.70 -2.76
C LEU A 228 -17.58 3.94 -2.16
N PRO A 229 -18.77 4.34 -2.63
CA PRO A 229 -19.48 5.47 -2.05
C PRO A 229 -19.64 5.30 -0.54
N PHE A 230 -19.35 6.37 0.21
CA PHE A 230 -19.46 6.31 1.66
C PHE A 230 -20.93 6.05 2.08
N GLY A 231 -21.16 5.02 2.89
CA GLY A 231 -22.51 4.60 3.29
C GLY A 231 -23.24 3.74 2.28
N ALA A 232 -22.58 3.22 1.23
CA ALA A 232 -23.19 2.32 0.25
C ALA A 232 -23.71 1.02 0.90
N GLU A 233 -24.88 0.56 0.48
CA GLU A 233 -25.39 -0.78 0.84
C GLU A 233 -24.72 -1.83 -0.06
N VAL A 234 -23.67 -2.46 0.46
CA VAL A 234 -22.90 -3.50 -0.26
C VAL A 234 -23.52 -4.85 -0.02
N GLU A 235 -23.89 -5.57 -1.07
CA GLU A 235 -24.48 -6.91 -0.99
C GLU A 235 -23.41 -8.01 -0.99
N GLU A 236 -22.37 -7.86 -1.80
CA GLU A 236 -21.24 -8.79 -1.90
C GLU A 236 -20.00 -8.04 -2.41
N ALA A 237 -18.82 -8.46 -1.99
CA ALA A 237 -17.55 -7.91 -2.47
C ALA A 237 -16.54 -9.00 -2.81
N MET A 238 -15.63 -8.68 -3.72
CA MET A 238 -14.63 -9.64 -4.18
C MET A 238 -13.29 -8.95 -4.47
N VAL A 239 -12.20 -9.69 -4.22
CA VAL A 239 -10.87 -9.36 -4.72
C VAL A 239 -10.30 -10.56 -5.44
N VAL A 240 -9.74 -10.34 -6.64
CA VAL A 240 -8.92 -11.33 -7.35
C VAL A 240 -7.50 -10.78 -7.43
N ALA A 241 -6.55 -11.52 -6.85
CA ALA A 241 -5.17 -11.09 -6.68
C ALA A 241 -4.19 -12.23 -6.94
N MET A 242 -2.91 -11.93 -6.79
CA MET A 242 -1.79 -12.87 -6.93
C MET A 242 -1.00 -12.97 -5.62
N GLY A 243 -0.09 -13.94 -5.56
CA GLY A 243 0.93 -14.08 -4.53
C GLY A 243 0.71 -15.25 -3.58
N GLN A 244 1.48 -15.28 -2.51
CA GLN A 244 1.48 -16.37 -1.53
C GLN A 244 0.73 -15.97 -0.26
N PRO A 245 0.12 -16.92 0.45
CA PRO A 245 -0.36 -16.72 1.82
C PRO A 245 0.75 -16.20 2.74
N ASP A 246 0.38 -15.51 3.81
CA ASP A 246 1.26 -14.83 4.78
C ASP A 246 2.07 -13.65 4.23
N ILE A 247 1.97 -13.39 2.92
CA ILE A 247 2.75 -12.33 2.24
C ILE A 247 1.84 -11.41 1.43
N TYR A 248 1.18 -11.98 0.41
CA TYR A 248 0.35 -11.22 -0.54
C TYR A 248 -1.14 -11.24 -0.23
N ASP A 249 -1.62 -12.24 0.50
CA ASP A 249 -2.99 -12.29 1.02
C ASP A 249 -3.30 -11.09 1.92
N PHE A 250 -2.32 -10.64 2.73
CA PHE A 250 -2.45 -9.40 3.48
C PHE A 250 -2.74 -8.19 2.56
N HIS A 251 -2.01 -8.08 1.46
CA HIS A 251 -2.24 -7.02 0.47
C HIS A 251 -3.62 -7.11 -0.16
N ALA A 252 -4.06 -8.31 -0.53
CA ALA A 252 -5.37 -8.55 -1.11
C ALA A 252 -6.49 -8.24 -0.09
N LEU A 253 -6.30 -8.57 1.19
CA LEU A 253 -7.23 -8.22 2.27
C LEU A 253 -7.25 -6.72 2.55
N GLU A 254 -6.13 -6.01 2.47
CA GLU A 254 -6.10 -4.55 2.57
C GLU A 254 -6.79 -3.87 1.36
N THR A 255 -6.67 -4.47 0.17
CA THR A 255 -7.43 -4.05 -1.03
C THR A 255 -8.94 -4.17 -0.80
N LEU A 256 -9.39 -5.29 -0.25
CA LEU A 256 -10.79 -5.50 0.10
C LEU A 256 -11.24 -4.52 1.19
N GLN A 257 -10.51 -4.49 2.30
CA GLN A 257 -10.93 -3.81 3.52
C GLN A 257 -11.06 -2.30 3.35
N CYS A 258 -10.11 -1.65 2.67
CA CYS A 258 -10.17 -0.19 2.44
C CYS A 258 -11.36 0.25 1.57
N MET A 259 -11.99 -0.68 0.86
CA MET A 259 -13.22 -0.44 0.12
C MET A 259 -14.45 -0.72 0.99
N VAL A 260 -14.55 -1.93 1.57
CA VAL A 260 -15.77 -2.34 2.27
C VAL A 260 -15.98 -1.68 3.62
N GLU A 261 -14.94 -1.12 4.25
CA GLU A 261 -15.07 -0.34 5.50
C GLU A 261 -15.94 0.92 5.33
N ARG A 262 -16.14 1.37 4.09
CA ARG A 262 -16.94 2.55 3.72
C ARG A 262 -18.43 2.26 3.57
N ARG A 263 -18.86 0.99 3.74
CA ARG A 263 -20.26 0.56 3.60
C ARG A 263 -21.16 1.16 4.66
N LYS A 264 -22.46 1.07 4.44
CA LYS A 264 -23.47 1.50 5.41
C LYS A 264 -23.26 0.82 6.76
N GLY A 265 -23.22 1.61 7.82
CA GLY A 265 -22.93 1.13 9.18
C GLY A 265 -21.45 1.09 9.55
N GLY A 266 -20.55 1.30 8.59
CA GLY A 266 -19.09 1.29 8.84
C GLY A 266 -18.54 -0.11 9.09
N GLU A 267 -17.34 -0.20 9.67
CA GLU A 267 -16.73 -1.49 9.98
C GLU A 267 -17.29 -2.10 11.26
N SER A 268 -17.74 -3.33 11.15
CA SER A 268 -18.43 -4.07 12.22
C SER A 268 -17.62 -5.25 12.78
N GLY A 269 -16.54 -5.62 12.08
CA GLY A 269 -15.74 -6.81 12.38
C GLY A 269 -16.12 -8.02 11.54
N VAL A 270 -15.32 -9.07 11.63
CA VAL A 270 -15.47 -10.33 10.89
C VAL A 270 -15.95 -11.43 11.82
N LYS A 271 -17.05 -12.08 11.43
CA LYS A 271 -17.68 -13.17 12.17
C LYS A 271 -17.01 -14.51 11.94
N ALA A 272 -16.64 -14.79 10.68
CA ALA A 272 -16.01 -16.05 10.33
C ALA A 272 -15.18 -15.95 9.06
N ILE A 273 -14.17 -16.81 8.97
CA ILE A 273 -13.33 -16.99 7.79
C ILE A 273 -13.22 -18.48 7.47
N GLN A 274 -13.36 -18.80 6.17
CA GLN A 274 -13.05 -20.12 5.63
C GLN A 274 -12.08 -19.95 4.46
N ALA A 275 -10.90 -20.53 4.56
CA ALA A 275 -9.94 -20.57 3.47
C ALA A 275 -10.03 -21.92 2.74
N LEU A 276 -10.08 -21.85 1.40
CA LEU A 276 -10.11 -23.01 0.49
C LEU A 276 -8.82 -22.99 -0.34
N ARG A 277 -8.34 -24.22 -0.71
CA ARG A 277 -7.15 -24.34 -1.56
C ARG A 277 -7.31 -25.48 -2.58
N GLY A 278 -6.78 -25.31 -3.77
CA GLY A 278 -6.77 -26.32 -4.82
C GLY A 278 -8.17 -26.71 -5.29
N GLU A 279 -8.47 -28.00 -5.35
CA GLU A 279 -9.73 -28.51 -5.90
C GLU A 279 -10.99 -28.04 -5.13
N SER A 280 -10.87 -27.71 -3.85
CA SER A 280 -11.99 -27.17 -3.08
C SER A 280 -12.45 -25.79 -3.58
N VAL A 281 -11.53 -24.97 -4.12
CA VAL A 281 -11.87 -23.69 -4.76
C VAL A 281 -12.70 -23.92 -6.02
N TRP A 282 -12.30 -24.87 -6.85
CA TRP A 282 -13.02 -25.20 -8.11
C TRP A 282 -14.41 -25.77 -7.83
N LYS A 283 -14.56 -26.62 -6.81
CA LYS A 283 -15.86 -27.14 -6.37
C LYS A 283 -16.78 -26.03 -5.88
N ALA A 284 -16.29 -25.11 -5.05
CA ALA A 284 -17.05 -23.97 -4.58
C ALA A 284 -17.44 -23.02 -5.74
N MET A 285 -16.54 -22.82 -6.72
CA MET A 285 -16.84 -22.03 -7.91
C MET A 285 -17.96 -22.68 -8.76
N ALA A 286 -17.90 -23.99 -8.99
CA ALA A 286 -18.96 -24.72 -9.69
C ALA A 286 -20.29 -24.69 -8.95
N ALA A 287 -20.27 -24.71 -7.61
CA ALA A 287 -21.44 -24.58 -6.75
C ALA A 287 -21.96 -23.13 -6.64
N LYS A 288 -21.30 -22.15 -7.27
CA LYS A 288 -21.63 -20.72 -7.23
C LYS A 288 -21.73 -20.18 -5.79
N GLU A 289 -20.78 -20.55 -4.93
CA GLU A 289 -20.71 -20.08 -3.55
C GLU A 289 -20.34 -18.58 -3.43
N TRP A 290 -20.02 -17.94 -4.56
CA TRP A 290 -19.80 -16.51 -4.76
C TRP A 290 -20.29 -16.09 -6.14
N SER A 291 -20.45 -14.78 -6.35
CA SER A 291 -20.97 -14.21 -7.60
C SER A 291 -19.99 -14.40 -8.77
N PRO A 292 -20.39 -15.13 -9.85
CA PRO A 292 -19.61 -15.19 -11.09
C PRO A 292 -19.42 -13.82 -11.74
N GLN A 293 -20.41 -12.92 -11.63
CA GLN A 293 -20.35 -11.58 -12.18
C GLN A 293 -19.27 -10.73 -11.50
N LEU A 294 -19.10 -10.86 -10.17
CA LEU A 294 -18.02 -10.16 -9.47
C LEU A 294 -16.64 -10.69 -9.87
N PHE A 295 -16.52 -12.01 -10.06
CA PHE A 295 -15.27 -12.61 -10.54
C PHE A 295 -14.90 -12.08 -11.93
N GLU A 296 -15.85 -12.08 -12.86
CA GLU A 296 -15.67 -11.49 -14.19
C GLU A 296 -15.33 -10.00 -14.12
N SER A 297 -16.02 -9.23 -13.26
CA SER A 297 -15.75 -7.81 -13.08
C SER A 297 -14.33 -7.55 -12.55
N CYS A 298 -13.81 -8.38 -11.64
CA CYS A 298 -12.41 -8.31 -11.21
C CYS A 298 -11.46 -8.61 -12.38
N LEU A 299 -11.68 -9.70 -13.13
CA LEU A 299 -10.81 -10.08 -14.24
C LEU A 299 -10.81 -9.04 -15.36
N SER A 300 -11.95 -8.38 -15.62
CA SER A 300 -12.06 -7.32 -16.64
C SER A 300 -11.21 -6.08 -16.31
N ARG A 301 -10.80 -5.91 -15.06
CA ARG A 301 -9.91 -4.82 -14.62
C ARG A 301 -8.43 -5.18 -14.69
N SER A 302 -8.10 -6.47 -14.73
CA SER A 302 -6.70 -6.91 -14.73
C SER A 302 -5.96 -6.45 -15.99
N GLN A 303 -4.80 -5.85 -15.81
CA GLN A 303 -3.86 -5.52 -16.88
C GLN A 303 -2.90 -6.67 -17.20
N THR A 304 -3.00 -7.75 -16.43
CA THR A 304 -2.10 -8.91 -16.49
C THR A 304 -2.86 -10.22 -16.68
N LEU A 305 -4.13 -10.15 -17.09
CA LEU A 305 -4.97 -11.32 -17.30
C LEU A 305 -4.32 -12.29 -18.32
N ALA A 306 -4.11 -13.53 -17.90
CA ALA A 306 -3.55 -14.56 -18.76
C ALA A 306 -4.46 -14.83 -19.97
N GLN A 307 -3.86 -14.96 -21.14
CA GLN A 307 -4.56 -15.19 -22.38
C GLN A 307 -4.51 -16.68 -22.75
N PRO A 308 -5.62 -17.26 -23.22
CA PRO A 308 -5.66 -18.69 -23.61
C PRO A 308 -4.83 -19.00 -24.85
N GLU A 309 -4.54 -18.00 -25.67
CA GLU A 309 -3.76 -18.12 -26.90
C GLU A 309 -2.84 -16.90 -27.05
N THR A 310 -1.68 -17.08 -27.68
CA THR A 310 -0.77 -15.98 -27.99
C THR A 310 -1.50 -14.93 -28.83
N PHE A 311 -1.39 -13.66 -28.43
CA PHE A 311 -2.05 -12.49 -29.07
C PHE A 311 -3.58 -12.55 -29.11
N SER A 312 -4.22 -13.39 -28.30
CA SER A 312 -5.67 -13.44 -28.14
C SER A 312 -6.14 -12.51 -27.04
N HIS A 313 -7.30 -11.85 -27.25
CA HIS A 313 -7.98 -11.02 -26.24
C HIS A 313 -9.30 -11.68 -25.77
N ARG A 314 -9.32 -13.00 -25.67
CA ARG A 314 -10.50 -13.74 -25.22
C ARG A 314 -10.55 -13.79 -23.70
N TYR A 315 -11.75 -13.60 -23.16
CA TYR A 315 -12.01 -13.94 -21.77
C TYR A 315 -11.87 -15.45 -21.58
N PRO A 316 -11.03 -15.93 -20.64
CA PRO A 316 -10.77 -17.36 -20.50
C PRO A 316 -11.97 -18.11 -19.91
N THR A 317 -12.24 -19.32 -20.41
CA THR A 317 -13.22 -20.24 -19.79
C THR A 317 -12.69 -20.76 -18.45
N ILE A 318 -13.57 -21.32 -17.61
CA ILE A 318 -13.15 -21.91 -16.32
C ILE A 318 -12.13 -23.04 -16.54
N GLU A 319 -12.28 -23.84 -17.59
CA GLU A 319 -11.32 -24.90 -17.94
C GLU A 319 -9.94 -24.31 -18.26
N GLN A 320 -9.90 -23.21 -19.01
CA GLN A 320 -8.65 -22.51 -19.32
C GLN A 320 -8.05 -21.87 -18.06
N ILE A 321 -8.85 -21.24 -17.21
CA ILE A 321 -8.40 -20.71 -15.92
C ILE A 321 -7.73 -21.81 -15.08
N ARG A 322 -8.32 -23.01 -15.04
CA ARG A 322 -7.72 -24.18 -14.37
C ARG A 322 -6.38 -24.60 -14.97
N THR A 323 -6.13 -24.34 -16.24
CA THR A 323 -4.80 -24.62 -16.84
C THR A 323 -3.74 -23.61 -16.40
N PHE A 324 -4.12 -22.34 -16.17
CA PHE A 324 -3.21 -21.28 -15.72
C PHE A 324 -2.95 -21.37 -14.22
N VAL A 325 -3.99 -21.60 -13.40
CA VAL A 325 -3.92 -21.58 -11.94
C VAL A 325 -3.80 -22.99 -11.40
N LYS A 326 -2.60 -23.37 -10.99
CA LYS A 326 -2.32 -24.72 -10.47
C LYS A 326 -2.73 -24.92 -9.01
N ASP A 327 -2.67 -23.86 -8.22
CA ASP A 327 -2.93 -23.89 -6.79
C ASP A 327 -3.75 -22.66 -6.37
N PRO A 328 -5.05 -22.61 -6.74
CA PRO A 328 -5.92 -21.51 -6.36
C PRO A 328 -6.18 -21.48 -4.85
N ILE A 329 -6.27 -20.29 -4.30
CA ILE A 329 -6.67 -20.09 -2.92
C ILE A 329 -7.85 -19.09 -2.89
N ALA A 330 -8.84 -19.36 -2.05
CA ALA A 330 -9.98 -18.47 -1.82
C ALA A 330 -10.26 -18.34 -0.33
N TYR A 331 -10.41 -17.10 0.15
CA TYR A 331 -10.88 -16.81 1.50
C TYR A 331 -12.32 -16.34 1.43
N LYS A 332 -13.24 -17.09 2.03
CA LYS A 332 -14.64 -16.70 2.24
C LYS A 332 -14.72 -15.98 3.58
N ILE A 333 -15.15 -14.73 3.56
CA ILE A 333 -15.17 -13.83 4.71
C ILE A 333 -16.63 -13.45 4.97
N GLU A 334 -17.07 -13.67 6.18
CA GLU A 334 -18.40 -13.25 6.65
C GLU A 334 -18.23 -12.16 7.71
N TYR A 335 -18.71 -10.96 7.40
CA TYR A 335 -18.70 -9.85 8.35
C TYR A 335 -19.86 -9.95 9.35
N THR A 336 -19.73 -9.30 10.48
CA THR A 336 -20.74 -9.37 11.56
C THR A 336 -22.09 -8.74 11.17
N ASP A 337 -22.09 -7.80 10.21
CA ASP A 337 -23.30 -7.19 9.64
C ASP A 337 -23.94 -7.99 8.50
N GLY A 338 -23.38 -9.17 8.19
CA GLY A 338 -23.89 -10.07 7.16
C GLY A 338 -23.31 -9.88 5.76
N LEU A 339 -22.45 -8.87 5.54
CA LEU A 339 -21.70 -8.76 4.28
C LEU A 339 -20.87 -10.02 4.07
N LYS A 340 -20.93 -10.58 2.85
CA LYS A 340 -20.06 -11.66 2.40
C LYS A 340 -19.03 -11.12 1.42
N ALA A 341 -17.79 -11.52 1.62
CA ALA A 341 -16.72 -11.18 0.69
C ALA A 341 -15.87 -12.41 0.37
N THR A 342 -15.29 -12.40 -0.83
CA THR A 342 -14.37 -13.46 -1.27
C THR A 342 -13.07 -12.83 -1.75
N MET A 343 -11.95 -13.30 -1.24
CA MET A 343 -10.61 -12.92 -1.71
C MET A 343 -9.94 -14.13 -2.35
N PHE A 344 -9.40 -13.94 -3.55
CA PHE A 344 -8.69 -14.97 -4.31
C PHE A 344 -7.21 -14.66 -4.46
N LEU A 345 -6.37 -15.70 -4.39
CA LEU A 345 -5.01 -15.71 -4.91
C LEU A 345 -4.97 -16.65 -6.12
N MET A 346 -4.88 -16.07 -7.33
CA MET A 346 -4.98 -16.77 -8.60
C MET A 346 -3.68 -16.64 -9.41
N ASN A 347 -2.59 -17.17 -8.85
CA ASN A 347 -1.28 -17.15 -9.50
C ASN A 347 -1.32 -17.85 -10.87
N GLY A 348 -0.80 -17.20 -11.89
CA GLY A 348 -0.84 -17.65 -13.28
C GLY A 348 -2.03 -17.09 -14.08
N LEU A 349 -3.09 -16.59 -13.42
CA LEU A 349 -4.20 -15.90 -14.06
C LEU A 349 -4.03 -14.38 -14.06
N VAL A 350 -3.69 -13.81 -12.93
CA VAL A 350 -3.44 -12.37 -12.76
C VAL A 350 -2.14 -12.14 -11.99
N GLY A 351 -1.50 -10.99 -12.23
CA GLY A 351 -0.32 -10.49 -11.53
C GLY A 351 -0.58 -9.14 -10.85
N ASP A 352 -1.82 -8.82 -10.55
CA ASP A 352 -2.29 -7.55 -10.00
C ASP A 352 -3.40 -7.77 -8.95
N PHE A 353 -4.02 -6.68 -8.49
CA PHE A 353 -5.05 -6.68 -7.44
C PHE A 353 -6.30 -6.00 -7.95
N ASN A 354 -7.39 -6.74 -8.08
CA ASN A 354 -8.63 -6.29 -8.71
C ASN A 354 -9.79 -6.46 -7.74
N PHE A 355 -10.53 -5.39 -7.52
CA PHE A 355 -11.69 -5.33 -6.62
C PHE A 355 -12.99 -5.21 -7.41
N ALA A 356 -14.05 -5.85 -6.95
CA ALA A 356 -15.41 -5.62 -7.39
C ALA A 356 -16.40 -5.72 -6.21
N ALA A 357 -17.49 -4.96 -6.28
CA ALA A 357 -18.56 -5.02 -5.30
C ALA A 357 -19.94 -4.84 -5.95
N LYS A 358 -20.91 -5.59 -5.48
CA LYS A 358 -22.32 -5.41 -5.81
C LYS A 358 -22.94 -4.45 -4.81
N ILE A 359 -23.46 -3.34 -5.31
CA ILE A 359 -24.10 -2.30 -4.52
C ILE A 359 -25.60 -2.36 -4.79
N LYS A 360 -26.39 -2.38 -3.74
CA LYS A 360 -27.86 -2.41 -3.83
C LYS A 360 -28.39 -1.26 -4.68
N GLY A 361 -29.25 -1.57 -5.62
CA GLY A 361 -29.84 -0.58 -6.54
C GLY A 361 -28.95 -0.23 -7.76
N HIS A 362 -27.76 -0.83 -7.88
CA HIS A 362 -26.94 -0.72 -9.07
C HIS A 362 -27.02 -1.97 -9.93
N THR A 363 -27.18 -1.80 -11.24
CA THR A 363 -27.24 -2.93 -12.20
C THR A 363 -25.91 -3.60 -12.36
N GLU A 364 -24.85 -2.77 -12.47
CA GLU A 364 -23.47 -3.24 -12.70
C GLU A 364 -22.63 -3.12 -11.44
N PRO A 365 -21.72 -4.08 -11.19
CA PRO A 365 -20.76 -3.99 -10.11
C PRO A 365 -19.84 -2.78 -10.23
N LEU A 366 -19.57 -2.11 -9.13
CA LEU A 366 -18.42 -1.20 -9.04
C LEU A 366 -17.15 -2.03 -9.05
N SER A 367 -16.19 -1.73 -9.93
CA SER A 367 -14.93 -2.45 -9.99
C SER A 367 -13.74 -1.55 -10.33
N THR A 368 -12.58 -1.89 -9.80
CA THR A 368 -11.32 -1.16 -10.04
C THR A 368 -10.11 -2.06 -9.82
N GLN A 369 -9.04 -1.79 -10.58
CA GLN A 369 -7.72 -2.32 -10.30
C GLN A 369 -6.98 -1.41 -9.32
N PHE A 370 -6.30 -1.99 -8.34
CA PHE A 370 -5.33 -1.30 -7.48
C PHE A 370 -3.96 -1.36 -8.18
N TYR A 371 -3.58 -0.26 -8.78
CA TYR A 371 -2.41 -0.20 -9.64
C TYR A 371 -1.14 0.01 -8.82
N LEU A 372 -0.21 -0.93 -8.95
CA LEU A 372 1.14 -0.82 -8.39
C LEU A 372 2.09 -0.46 -9.53
N PRO A 373 2.55 0.80 -9.63
CA PRO A 373 3.54 1.17 -10.64
C PRO A 373 4.77 0.26 -10.61
N PRO A 374 5.26 -0.20 -11.78
CA PRO A 374 6.25 -1.26 -11.87
C PRO A 374 7.64 -0.81 -11.41
N ASN A 375 8.54 -1.78 -11.28
CA ASN A 375 9.97 -1.55 -11.15
C ASN A 375 10.52 -0.74 -12.35
N PRO A 376 11.61 0.06 -12.17
CA PRO A 376 12.44 0.09 -10.96
C PRO A 376 11.94 1.08 -9.89
N ASN A 377 11.02 1.99 -10.23
CA ASN A 377 10.72 3.15 -9.37
C ASN A 377 9.83 2.82 -8.17
N VAL A 378 9.02 1.75 -8.24
CA VAL A 378 8.13 1.28 -7.16
C VAL A 378 7.39 2.42 -6.43
N THR A 379 6.79 3.34 -7.20
CA THR A 379 6.22 4.59 -6.67
C THR A 379 5.02 4.39 -5.74
N TYR A 380 4.42 3.20 -5.72
CA TYR A 380 3.44 2.82 -4.70
C TYR A 380 4.00 2.92 -3.27
N SER A 381 5.31 2.70 -3.07
CA SER A 381 5.93 2.91 -1.76
C SER A 381 6.04 4.40 -1.40
N ALA A 382 6.17 5.29 -2.40
CA ALA A 382 6.10 6.72 -2.18
C ALA A 382 4.72 7.14 -1.66
N SER A 383 3.64 6.61 -2.24
CA SER A 383 2.27 6.85 -1.77
C SER A 383 2.10 6.43 -0.30
N LEU A 384 2.63 5.27 0.10
CA LEU A 384 2.58 4.82 1.49
C LEU A 384 3.43 5.70 2.41
N MET A 385 4.66 6.03 1.99
CA MET A 385 5.55 6.86 2.80
C MET A 385 5.06 8.30 2.93
N SER A 386 4.27 8.82 1.98
CA SER A 386 3.59 10.11 2.15
C SER A 386 2.60 10.10 3.31
N LYS A 387 1.95 8.96 3.59
CA LYS A 387 1.05 8.81 4.75
C LYS A 387 1.81 8.61 6.06
N ALA A 388 2.94 7.94 6.02
CA ALA A 388 3.85 7.88 7.16
C ALA A 388 4.42 9.28 7.48
N GLU A 389 4.87 10.03 6.47
CA GLU A 389 5.31 11.42 6.62
C GLU A 389 4.21 12.30 7.22
N GLU A 390 2.98 12.23 6.69
CA GLU A 390 1.83 12.96 7.23
C GLU A 390 1.64 12.66 8.72
N THR A 391 1.72 11.37 9.11
CA THR A 391 1.63 10.94 10.51
C THR A 391 2.76 11.52 11.35
N PHE A 392 3.99 11.47 10.87
CA PHE A 392 5.17 11.95 11.58
C PHE A 392 5.18 13.48 11.75
N VAL A 393 4.72 14.21 10.74
CA VAL A 393 4.72 15.68 10.76
C VAL A 393 3.56 16.23 11.58
N THR A 394 2.35 15.69 11.39
CA THR A 394 1.13 16.21 11.99
C THR A 394 0.80 15.62 13.36
N GLY A 395 1.38 14.46 13.70
CA GLY A 395 0.99 13.69 14.87
C GLY A 395 -0.39 13.04 14.76
N LYS A 396 -0.90 12.85 13.54
CA LYS A 396 -2.22 12.21 13.27
C LYS A 396 -2.11 11.21 12.13
N ALA A 397 -2.56 9.99 12.36
CA ALA A 397 -2.66 8.99 11.31
C ALA A 397 -3.82 9.34 10.36
N PRO A 398 -3.63 9.28 9.02
CA PRO A 398 -4.67 9.63 8.04
C PRO A 398 -5.81 8.60 7.95
N TYR A 399 -5.61 7.41 8.49
CA TYR A 399 -6.62 6.35 8.63
C TYR A 399 -6.33 5.51 9.88
N PRO A 400 -7.36 4.85 10.44
CA PRO A 400 -7.21 4.10 11.68
C PRO A 400 -6.37 2.84 11.50
N VAL A 401 -5.48 2.57 12.44
CA VAL A 401 -4.64 1.36 12.48
C VAL A 401 -5.47 0.08 12.68
N GLU A 402 -6.71 0.22 13.13
CA GLU A 402 -7.68 -0.86 13.28
C GLU A 402 -7.99 -1.58 11.96
N ARG A 403 -7.88 -0.89 10.81
CA ARG A 403 -7.92 -1.55 9.50
C ARG A 403 -6.85 -2.65 9.42
N THR A 404 -5.62 -2.28 9.73
CA THR A 404 -4.48 -3.21 9.67
C THR A 404 -4.54 -4.26 10.79
N LEU A 405 -5.12 -3.92 11.95
CA LEU A 405 -5.40 -4.90 12.99
C LEU A 405 -6.37 -5.97 12.49
N LEU A 406 -7.48 -5.56 11.90
CA LEU A 406 -8.49 -6.47 11.37
C LEU A 406 -7.91 -7.36 10.27
N THR A 407 -7.21 -6.80 9.29
CA THR A 407 -6.58 -7.56 8.20
C THR A 407 -5.46 -8.48 8.69
N SER A 408 -4.69 -8.10 9.72
CA SER A 408 -3.73 -9.00 10.39
C SER A 408 -4.42 -10.23 11.02
N GLY A 409 -5.54 -10.01 11.69
CA GLY A 409 -6.34 -11.10 12.26
C GLY A 409 -6.99 -11.99 11.20
N MET A 410 -7.43 -11.39 10.08
CA MET A 410 -7.95 -12.15 8.93
C MET A 410 -6.89 -13.09 8.34
N VAL A 411 -5.65 -12.62 8.15
CA VAL A 411 -4.53 -13.47 7.68
C VAL A 411 -4.32 -14.63 8.64
N ALA A 412 -4.19 -14.36 9.95
CA ALA A 412 -3.95 -15.40 10.95
C ALA A 412 -5.08 -16.45 10.95
N SER A 413 -6.34 -16.02 10.86
CA SER A 413 -7.51 -16.91 10.84
C SER A 413 -7.61 -17.73 9.55
N ALA A 414 -7.26 -17.12 8.40
CA ALA A 414 -7.26 -17.82 7.11
C ALA A 414 -6.16 -18.88 7.04
N LEU A 415 -4.96 -18.59 7.55
CA LEU A 415 -3.88 -19.59 7.63
C LEU A 415 -4.21 -20.73 8.59
N ALA A 416 -4.87 -20.44 9.72
CA ALA A 416 -5.39 -21.48 10.60
C ALA A 416 -6.43 -22.36 9.89
N SER A 417 -7.35 -21.75 9.11
CA SER A 417 -8.33 -22.50 8.30
C SER A 417 -7.67 -23.44 7.28
N LEU A 418 -6.62 -22.96 6.57
CA LEU A 418 -5.85 -23.78 5.63
C LEU A 418 -5.14 -24.96 6.36
N ALA A 419 -4.52 -24.69 7.49
CA ALA A 419 -3.83 -25.70 8.30
C ALA A 419 -4.81 -26.77 8.85
N GLU A 420 -6.05 -26.37 9.11
CA GLU A 420 -7.13 -27.22 9.60
C GLU A 420 -8.02 -27.77 8.44
N LYS A 421 -7.42 -28.02 7.28
CA LYS A 421 -8.07 -28.63 6.10
C LYS A 421 -9.32 -27.89 5.63
N ASN A 422 -9.21 -26.58 5.50
CA ASN A 422 -10.27 -25.67 5.06
C ASN A 422 -11.45 -25.56 6.05
N ARG A 423 -11.20 -25.78 7.35
CA ARG A 423 -12.24 -25.60 8.37
C ARG A 423 -12.68 -24.13 8.44
N ARG A 424 -13.97 -23.89 8.54
CA ARG A 424 -14.50 -22.57 8.86
C ARG A 424 -14.10 -22.20 10.29
N ILE A 425 -13.47 -21.05 10.45
CA ILE A 425 -13.04 -20.49 11.75
C ILE A 425 -14.01 -19.39 12.17
N GLU A 426 -14.63 -19.55 13.33
CA GLU A 426 -15.37 -18.47 13.98
C GLU A 426 -14.36 -17.47 14.57
N THR A 427 -14.60 -16.18 14.35
CA THR A 427 -13.63 -15.12 14.62
C THR A 427 -14.19 -14.04 15.55
N ASP A 428 -14.83 -14.41 16.64
CA ASP A 428 -15.37 -13.47 17.63
C ASP A 428 -14.35 -12.45 18.12
N HIS A 429 -13.06 -12.84 18.14
CA HIS A 429 -11.95 -11.96 18.47
C HIS A 429 -11.74 -10.84 17.43
N LEU A 430 -12.23 -10.99 16.20
CA LEU A 430 -12.18 -9.99 15.15
C LEU A 430 -13.39 -9.02 15.17
N ALA A 431 -14.06 -8.86 16.30
CA ALA A 431 -15.08 -7.83 16.49
C ALA A 431 -14.45 -6.41 16.59
N VAL A 432 -13.64 -6.08 15.58
CA VAL A 432 -12.90 -4.80 15.48
C VAL A 432 -13.78 -3.78 14.79
N LYS A 433 -14.20 -2.75 15.53
CA LYS A 433 -15.03 -1.66 15.02
C LYS A 433 -14.23 -0.38 14.90
N TYR A 434 -14.37 0.30 13.79
CA TYR A 434 -13.76 1.62 13.57
C TYR A 434 -14.52 2.39 12.49
N GLU A 435 -14.27 3.69 12.41
CA GLU A 435 -14.82 4.56 11.37
C GLU A 435 -13.80 4.72 10.24
N ALA A 436 -14.23 4.44 9.01
CA ALA A 436 -13.43 4.73 7.83
C ALA A 436 -13.26 6.24 7.65
N PRO A 437 -12.13 6.72 7.09
CA PRO A 437 -11.98 8.11 6.75
C PRO A 437 -13.02 8.51 5.69
N LYS A 438 -13.66 9.69 5.86
CA LYS A 438 -14.64 10.20 4.89
C LYS A 438 -14.01 10.35 3.51
N GLU A 439 -12.80 10.88 3.45
CA GLU A 439 -11.98 10.97 2.24
C GLU A 439 -11.03 9.78 2.17
N SER A 440 -11.10 9.05 1.07
CA SER A 440 -10.17 7.95 0.82
C SER A 440 -8.77 8.48 0.53
N GLN A 441 -7.78 7.76 0.99
CA GLN A 441 -6.38 8.20 1.00
C GLN A 441 -5.58 7.72 -0.22
N PHE A 442 -6.23 7.14 -1.24
CA PHE A 442 -5.54 6.66 -2.43
C PHE A 442 -5.04 7.81 -3.33
N ALA A 443 -3.95 7.57 -4.06
CA ALA A 443 -3.37 8.52 -4.99
C ALA A 443 -4.31 8.73 -6.21
N ARG A 444 -4.50 10.01 -6.60
CA ARG A 444 -5.36 10.40 -7.74
C ARG A 444 -4.58 11.19 -8.80
N ASP A 445 -3.36 11.60 -8.49
CA ASP A 445 -2.48 12.48 -9.28
C ASP A 445 -1.10 11.86 -9.55
#